data_f03352b1dca7613a861b7468582eaf40
#
_entry.id   f03352b1dca7613a861b7468582eaf40
#
_cell.length_a   1.000
_cell.length_b   1.000
_cell.length_c   1.000
_cell.angle_alpha   90.00
_cell.angle_beta   90.00
_cell.angle_gamma   90.00
#
_symmetry.space_group_name_H-M   'P 1'
#
loop_
_entity.id
_entity.type
_entity.pdbx_description
1 polymer ?
#
loop_
_entity_poly.entity_id
_entity_poly.type
_entity_poly.pdbx_seq_one_letter_code
_entity_poly.pdbx_strand_id
1 'polypeptide(L)'
;IIGLVSKRLFNERMISRKDEEIQAVQHGIDYMGYKVKRKMPLVWLFIDEAHEFLPHESVGKTPATDALVQVLREGRQPGISVVLATQQPGKIHTDAMTQSDIVISHRVTAEPDVKALNQITQSYLYDSISDKVNNLPRLKGSAILLDDNSERIYPMRVRPRFTWHGGEAPMAIPKSDDTD
;
A
#
# COMPACT_ATOMS: atom_id res chain seq x y z
N ILE A 1 -1.42 -8.65 -17.76
CA ILE A 1 -0.47 -7.53 -17.90
C ILE A 1 0.21 -7.26 -16.56
N ILE A 2 -0.53 -6.95 -15.46
CA ILE A 2 0.03 -6.57 -14.14
C ILE A 2 1.06 -7.61 -13.65
N GLY A 3 0.73 -8.91 -13.65
CA GLY A 3 1.66 -9.95 -13.21
C GLY A 3 2.95 -10.02 -14.04
N LEU A 4 2.85 -9.84 -15.37
CA LEU A 4 4.03 -9.81 -16.24
C LEU A 4 4.92 -8.59 -15.98
N VAL A 5 4.31 -7.41 -15.83
CA VAL A 5 5.03 -6.17 -15.52
C VAL A 5 5.72 -6.29 -14.16
N SER A 6 5.01 -6.74 -13.13
CA SER A 6 5.56 -6.91 -11.77
C SER A 6 6.73 -7.88 -11.75
N LYS A 7 6.61 -9.04 -12.42
CA LYS A 7 7.67 -10.04 -12.52
C LYS A 7 8.91 -9.50 -13.28
N ARG A 8 8.68 -8.77 -14.37
CA ARG A 8 9.76 -8.15 -15.13
C ARG A 8 10.48 -7.09 -14.33
N LEU A 9 9.75 -6.18 -13.70
CA LEU A 9 10.31 -5.15 -12.82
C LEU A 9 11.13 -5.76 -11.69
N PHE A 10 10.62 -6.80 -11.05
CA PHE A 10 11.33 -7.52 -10.00
C PHE A 10 12.66 -8.08 -10.49
N ASN A 11 12.65 -8.80 -11.62
CA ASN A 11 13.86 -9.39 -12.18
C ASN A 11 14.90 -8.33 -12.61
N GLU A 12 14.47 -7.26 -13.28
CA GLU A 12 15.35 -6.17 -13.70
C GLU A 12 15.97 -5.44 -12.50
N ARG A 13 15.18 -5.21 -11.45
CA ARG A 13 15.70 -4.62 -10.21
C ARG A 13 16.66 -5.54 -9.47
N MET A 14 16.39 -6.85 -9.43
CA MET A 14 17.30 -7.83 -8.83
C MET A 14 18.66 -7.85 -9.54
N ILE A 15 18.68 -7.81 -10.87
CA ILE A 15 19.92 -7.72 -11.64
C ILE A 15 20.66 -6.41 -11.32
N SER A 16 19.95 -5.27 -11.36
CA SER A 16 20.54 -3.98 -11.06
C SER A 16 21.07 -3.91 -9.61
N ARG A 17 20.38 -4.53 -8.65
CA ARG A 17 20.81 -4.58 -7.26
C ARG A 17 22.12 -5.37 -7.08
N LYS A 18 22.26 -6.49 -7.75
CA LYS A 18 23.53 -7.25 -7.76
C LYS A 18 24.69 -6.41 -8.32
N ASP A 19 24.47 -5.67 -9.41
CA ASP A 19 25.48 -4.76 -9.96
C ASP A 19 25.85 -3.65 -8.94
N GLU A 20 24.86 -3.09 -8.24
CA GLU A 20 25.06 -2.08 -7.19
C GLU A 20 25.92 -2.63 -6.03
N GLU A 21 25.65 -3.87 -5.61
CA GLU A 21 26.39 -4.56 -4.54
C GLU A 21 27.84 -4.86 -4.96
N ILE A 22 28.05 -5.33 -6.19
CA ILE A 22 29.41 -5.57 -6.72
C ILE A 22 30.19 -4.27 -6.79
N GLN A 23 29.59 -3.18 -7.27
CA GLN A 23 30.23 -1.86 -7.27
C GLN A 23 30.61 -1.40 -5.86
N ALA A 24 29.72 -1.57 -4.89
CA ALA A 24 29.99 -1.22 -3.51
C ALA A 24 31.17 -2.00 -2.93
N VAL A 25 31.27 -3.30 -3.23
CA VAL A 25 32.38 -4.15 -2.78
C VAL A 25 33.69 -3.76 -3.47
N GLN A 26 33.68 -3.52 -4.78
CA GLN A 26 34.89 -3.19 -5.56
C GLN A 26 35.52 -1.84 -5.17
N HIS A 27 34.71 -0.85 -4.76
CA HIS A 27 35.20 0.48 -4.41
C HIS A 27 35.51 0.66 -2.92
N GLY A 28 35.40 -0.42 -2.12
CA GLY A 28 35.51 -0.33 -0.67
C GLY A 28 34.38 0.56 -0.13
N ILE A 29 33.64 0.08 0.83
CA ILE A 29 32.54 0.85 1.45
C ILE A 29 33.14 1.98 2.29
N ASP A 30 33.60 3.04 1.64
CA ASP A 30 33.82 4.30 2.30
C ASP A 30 32.46 4.97 2.46
N TYR A 31 31.90 4.87 3.66
CA TYR A 31 30.57 5.39 4.01
C TYR A 31 30.38 6.88 3.71
N MET A 32 31.44 7.59 3.38
CA MET A 32 31.42 9.05 3.25
C MET A 32 31.58 9.62 1.83
N GLY A 33 31.92 8.83 0.83
CA GLY A 33 32.29 9.42 -0.48
C GLY A 33 31.73 8.76 -1.73
N TYR A 34 31.46 7.47 -1.74
CA TYR A 34 31.06 6.77 -2.97
C TYR A 34 29.53 6.66 -3.10
N LYS A 35 29.00 7.30 -4.14
CA LYS A 35 27.60 7.10 -4.56
C LYS A 35 27.54 6.01 -5.63
N VAL A 36 26.98 4.86 -5.28
CA VAL A 36 26.69 3.80 -6.25
C VAL A 36 25.89 4.37 -7.42
N LYS A 37 26.39 4.20 -8.64
CA LYS A 37 25.70 4.62 -9.85
C LYS A 37 24.60 3.61 -10.19
N ARG A 38 23.35 3.94 -9.85
CA ARG A 38 22.20 3.11 -10.19
C ARG A 38 21.90 3.16 -11.68
N LYS A 39 21.89 2.00 -12.34
CA LYS A 39 21.45 1.86 -13.72
C LYS A 39 19.92 1.93 -13.84
N MET A 40 19.22 1.42 -12.85
CA MET A 40 17.76 1.42 -12.76
C MET A 40 17.32 2.12 -11.46
N PRO A 41 16.37 3.06 -11.50
CA PRO A 41 15.87 3.74 -10.30
C PRO A 41 15.13 2.77 -9.37
N LEU A 42 14.95 3.17 -8.11
CA LEU A 42 14.01 2.52 -7.19
C LEU A 42 12.58 2.67 -7.74
N VAL A 43 11.77 1.67 -7.51
CA VAL A 43 10.43 1.57 -8.11
C VAL A 43 9.35 1.70 -7.03
N TRP A 44 8.35 2.53 -7.29
CA TRP A 44 7.10 2.55 -6.56
C TRP A 44 5.98 2.01 -7.45
N LEU A 45 5.35 0.92 -7.02
CA LEU A 45 4.24 0.28 -7.72
C LEU A 45 2.94 0.62 -7.00
N PHE A 46 2.06 1.39 -7.67
CA PHE A 46 0.74 1.74 -7.15
C PHE A 46 -0.31 0.86 -7.82
N ILE A 47 -1.12 0.17 -7.03
CA ILE A 47 -2.20 -0.71 -7.51
C ILE A 47 -3.49 -0.27 -6.85
N ASP A 48 -4.40 0.23 -7.66
CA ASP A 48 -5.78 0.54 -7.24
C ASP A 48 -6.66 -0.70 -7.39
N GLU A 49 -7.71 -0.79 -6.57
CA GLU A 49 -8.60 -1.96 -6.45
C GLU A 49 -7.81 -3.27 -6.33
N ALA A 50 -6.81 -3.26 -5.46
CA ALA A 50 -5.81 -4.32 -5.34
C ALA A 50 -6.41 -5.71 -5.06
N HIS A 51 -7.60 -5.79 -4.45
CA HIS A 51 -8.31 -7.05 -4.22
C HIS A 51 -8.69 -7.79 -5.51
N GLU A 52 -8.78 -7.10 -6.65
CA GLU A 52 -9.03 -7.73 -7.96
C GLU A 52 -7.81 -8.51 -8.47
N PHE A 53 -6.60 -8.16 -8.05
CA PHE A 53 -5.34 -8.77 -8.49
C PHE A 53 -4.68 -9.65 -7.43
N LEU A 54 -4.99 -9.36 -6.16
CA LEU A 54 -4.55 -10.06 -4.96
C LEU A 54 -5.77 -10.49 -4.14
N PRO A 55 -6.65 -11.35 -4.67
CA PRO A 55 -7.80 -11.81 -3.92
C PRO A 55 -7.37 -12.65 -2.71
N HIS A 56 -8.21 -12.67 -1.68
CA HIS A 56 -8.05 -13.54 -0.53
C HIS A 56 -7.92 -15.00 -0.97
N GLU A 57 -7.10 -15.80 -0.30
CA GLU A 57 -6.74 -17.17 -0.67
C GLU A 57 -7.97 -18.09 -0.81
N SER A 58 -9.02 -17.82 -0.06
CA SER A 58 -10.27 -18.57 -0.14
C SER A 58 -11.04 -18.41 -1.46
N VAL A 59 -10.77 -17.32 -2.20
CA VAL A 59 -11.42 -17.03 -3.50
C VAL A 59 -10.63 -17.66 -4.65
N GLY A 60 -9.33 -17.90 -4.45
CA GLY A 60 -8.43 -18.45 -5.45
C GLY A 60 -7.37 -17.44 -5.90
N LYS A 61 -6.75 -17.72 -7.05
CA LYS A 61 -5.62 -16.92 -7.57
C LYS A 61 -5.97 -16.33 -8.93
N THR A 62 -5.49 -15.11 -9.14
CA THR A 62 -5.41 -14.48 -10.47
C THR A 62 -4.05 -14.74 -11.11
N PRO A 63 -3.88 -14.53 -12.42
CA PRO A 63 -2.56 -14.61 -13.07
C PRO A 63 -1.53 -13.60 -12.53
N ALA A 64 -1.95 -12.60 -11.75
CA ALA A 64 -1.07 -11.61 -11.15
C ALA A 64 -0.66 -11.97 -9.72
N THR A 65 -1.43 -12.80 -9.01
CA THR A 65 -1.29 -13.05 -7.58
C THR A 65 0.12 -13.49 -7.19
N ASP A 66 0.66 -14.54 -7.82
CA ASP A 66 1.96 -15.08 -7.44
C ASP A 66 3.11 -14.07 -7.65
N ALA A 67 3.06 -13.28 -8.73
CA ALA A 67 4.06 -12.25 -9.00
C ALA A 67 3.98 -11.10 -7.99
N LEU A 68 2.78 -10.69 -7.61
CA LEU A 68 2.58 -9.62 -6.64
C LEU A 68 2.95 -10.07 -5.22
N VAL A 69 2.58 -11.28 -4.83
CA VAL A 69 2.99 -11.88 -3.55
C VAL A 69 4.51 -11.95 -3.43
N GLN A 70 5.20 -12.34 -4.52
CA GLN A 70 6.67 -12.31 -4.53
C GLN A 70 7.20 -10.90 -4.30
N VAL A 71 6.66 -9.90 -4.98
CA VAL A 71 7.08 -8.50 -4.80
C VAL A 71 6.82 -8.01 -3.37
N LEU A 72 5.69 -8.38 -2.76
CA LEU A 72 5.37 -8.01 -1.37
C LEU A 72 6.38 -8.59 -0.38
N ARG A 73 6.74 -9.88 -0.55
CA ARG A 73 7.66 -10.57 0.37
C ARG A 73 9.12 -10.19 0.18
N GLU A 74 9.54 -9.97 -1.07
CA GLU A 74 10.96 -9.89 -1.43
C GLU A 74 11.35 -8.53 -2.05
N GLY A 75 10.40 -7.66 -2.36
CA GLY A 75 10.62 -6.40 -3.08
C GLY A 75 11.49 -5.38 -2.35
N ARG A 76 11.61 -5.49 -1.03
CA ARG A 76 12.45 -4.60 -0.21
C ARG A 76 13.92 -4.67 -0.62
N GLN A 77 14.46 -5.87 -0.81
CA GLN A 77 15.88 -6.07 -1.17
C GLN A 77 16.23 -5.40 -2.51
N PRO A 78 15.50 -5.62 -3.62
CA PRO A 78 15.80 -4.94 -4.88
C PRO A 78 15.36 -3.48 -4.92
N GLY A 79 14.68 -2.96 -3.91
CA GLY A 79 14.24 -1.57 -3.81
C GLY A 79 12.95 -1.30 -4.60
N ILE A 80 11.97 -2.19 -4.43
CA ILE A 80 10.59 -2.01 -4.93
C ILE A 80 9.68 -1.78 -3.74
N SER A 81 9.00 -0.64 -3.73
CA SER A 81 7.93 -0.34 -2.78
C SER A 81 6.57 -0.51 -3.44
N VAL A 82 5.60 -1.04 -2.71
CA VAL A 82 4.24 -1.27 -3.22
C VAL A 82 3.25 -0.45 -2.42
N VAL A 83 2.34 0.23 -3.10
CA VAL A 83 1.20 0.91 -2.50
C VAL A 83 -0.06 0.26 -3.04
N LEU A 84 -0.84 -0.33 -2.17
CA LEU A 84 -2.09 -0.99 -2.50
C LEU A 84 -3.26 -0.13 -2.01
N ALA A 85 -4.21 0.14 -2.88
CA ALA A 85 -5.48 0.76 -2.51
C ALA A 85 -6.61 -0.26 -2.73
N THR A 86 -7.53 -0.33 -1.77
CA THR A 86 -8.70 -1.20 -1.87
C THR A 86 -9.86 -0.64 -1.09
N GLN A 87 -11.07 -0.87 -1.57
CA GLN A 87 -12.31 -0.58 -0.84
C GLN A 87 -12.80 -1.80 -0.05
N GLN A 88 -12.17 -2.98 -0.23
CA GLN A 88 -12.59 -4.24 0.37
C GLN A 88 -11.39 -4.95 1.04
N PRO A 89 -10.89 -4.43 2.17
CA PRO A 89 -9.73 -5.01 2.85
C PRO A 89 -9.97 -6.47 3.31
N GLY A 90 -11.22 -6.86 3.56
CA GLY A 90 -11.55 -8.25 3.89
C GLY A 90 -11.46 -9.23 2.71
N LYS A 91 -11.29 -8.74 1.49
CA LYS A 91 -11.16 -9.58 0.28
C LYS A 91 -9.76 -9.61 -0.32
N ILE A 92 -8.82 -8.89 0.27
CA ILE A 92 -7.43 -8.87 -0.21
C ILE A 92 -6.63 -10.04 0.37
N HIS A 93 -5.60 -10.45 -0.35
CA HIS A 93 -4.66 -11.50 0.07
C HIS A 93 -4.02 -11.18 1.42
N THR A 94 -3.87 -12.18 2.28
CA THR A 94 -3.35 -12.02 3.64
C THR A 94 -1.96 -11.38 3.66
N ASP A 95 -1.08 -11.71 2.70
CA ASP A 95 0.25 -11.07 2.61
C ASP A 95 0.19 -9.57 2.38
N ALA A 96 -0.82 -9.06 1.69
CA ALA A 96 -0.96 -7.61 1.50
C ALA A 96 -1.13 -6.88 2.84
N MET A 97 -1.79 -7.52 3.79
CA MET A 97 -2.02 -6.97 5.13
C MET A 97 -0.81 -7.19 6.04
N THR A 98 -0.23 -8.40 6.04
CA THR A 98 0.84 -8.79 6.99
C THR A 98 2.23 -8.30 6.59
N GLN A 99 2.44 -7.94 5.32
CA GLN A 99 3.71 -7.38 4.83
C GLN A 99 3.69 -5.85 4.70
N SER A 100 2.61 -5.20 5.17
CA SER A 100 2.49 -3.76 5.10
C SER A 100 3.08 -3.10 6.34
N ASP A 101 4.11 -2.28 6.16
CA ASP A 101 4.70 -1.46 7.22
C ASP A 101 3.77 -0.33 7.69
N ILE A 102 2.94 0.18 6.76
CA ILE A 102 2.01 1.29 7.01
C ILE A 102 0.65 0.96 6.40
N VAL A 103 -0.40 1.08 7.22
CA VAL A 103 -1.78 0.95 6.76
C VAL A 103 -2.56 2.22 7.07
N ILE A 104 -3.16 2.82 6.06
CA ILE A 104 -4.07 3.96 6.21
C ILE A 104 -5.49 3.47 5.98
N SER A 105 -6.30 3.47 7.03
CA SER A 105 -7.70 3.08 6.92
C SER A 105 -8.61 4.29 7.12
N HIS A 106 -9.41 4.56 6.10
CA HIS A 106 -10.59 5.39 6.24
C HIS A 106 -11.69 4.59 6.93
N ARG A 107 -12.84 5.24 7.17
CA ARG A 107 -13.94 4.58 7.83
C ARG A 107 -14.44 3.39 6.99
N VAL A 108 -14.43 2.21 7.58
CA VAL A 108 -15.04 0.98 7.07
C VAL A 108 -16.16 0.55 8.01
N THR A 109 -17.23 -0.04 7.48
CA THR A 109 -18.43 -0.41 8.27
C THR A 109 -18.78 -1.89 8.13
N ALA A 110 -18.29 -2.55 7.07
CA ALA A 110 -18.54 -3.97 6.86
C ALA A 110 -17.74 -4.83 7.84
N GLU A 111 -18.39 -5.76 8.51
CA GLU A 111 -17.76 -6.63 9.52
C GLU A 111 -16.53 -7.40 9.01
N PRO A 112 -16.51 -7.97 7.77
CA PRO A 112 -15.32 -8.64 7.23
C PRO A 112 -14.13 -7.70 7.10
N ASP A 113 -14.36 -6.44 6.71
CA ASP A 113 -13.33 -5.44 6.51
C ASP A 113 -12.73 -4.99 7.85
N VAL A 114 -13.57 -4.81 8.85
CA VAL A 114 -13.14 -4.48 10.22
C VAL A 114 -12.32 -5.64 10.82
N LYS A 115 -12.74 -6.89 10.59
CA LYS A 115 -11.98 -8.09 11.01
C LYS A 115 -10.61 -8.16 10.36
N ALA A 116 -10.51 -7.86 9.06
CA ALA A 116 -9.23 -7.85 8.33
C ALA A 116 -8.27 -6.81 8.94
N LEU A 117 -8.75 -5.60 9.25
CA LEU A 117 -7.94 -4.58 9.92
C LEU A 117 -7.49 -5.01 11.32
N ASN A 118 -8.35 -5.68 12.09
CA ASN A 118 -8.00 -6.19 13.41
C ASN A 118 -6.89 -7.25 13.36
N GLN A 119 -6.82 -8.05 12.28
CA GLN A 119 -5.77 -9.08 12.14
C GLN A 119 -4.36 -8.48 12.05
N ILE A 120 -4.21 -7.26 11.51
CA ILE A 120 -2.91 -6.59 11.41
C ILE A 120 -2.36 -6.24 12.80
N THR A 121 -3.22 -5.94 13.75
CA THR A 121 -2.85 -5.35 15.04
C THR A 121 -2.95 -6.30 16.22
N GLN A 122 -3.36 -7.56 15.98
CA GLN A 122 -3.52 -8.56 17.06
C GLN A 122 -2.24 -8.82 17.87
N SER A 123 -1.07 -8.46 17.35
CA SER A 123 0.21 -8.77 18.00
C SER A 123 0.64 -7.74 19.06
N TYR A 124 0.15 -6.49 19.02
CA TYR A 124 0.71 -5.43 19.87
C TYR A 124 -0.26 -4.36 20.39
N LEU A 125 -1.55 -4.39 20.03
CA LEU A 125 -2.51 -3.39 20.49
C LEU A 125 -3.56 -4.00 21.41
N TYR A 126 -3.61 -3.50 22.65
CA TYR A 126 -4.65 -3.83 23.63
C TYR A 126 -6.02 -3.26 23.25
N ASP A 127 -6.06 -2.16 22.49
CA ASP A 127 -7.28 -1.49 22.06
C ASP A 127 -7.76 -2.01 20.72
N SER A 128 -9.05 -2.33 20.64
CA SER A 128 -9.68 -2.76 19.37
C SER A 128 -9.61 -1.63 18.33
N ILE A 129 -9.01 -1.95 17.15
CA ILE A 129 -9.10 -1.05 15.98
C ILE A 129 -10.55 -0.72 15.65
N SER A 130 -11.45 -1.68 15.84
CA SER A 130 -12.88 -1.52 15.59
C SER A 130 -13.44 -0.26 16.27
N ASP A 131 -13.09 -0.05 17.53
CA ASP A 131 -13.57 1.13 18.27
C ASP A 131 -12.99 2.42 17.69
N LYS A 132 -11.71 2.42 17.30
CA LYS A 132 -11.07 3.61 16.72
C LYS A 132 -11.62 3.93 15.33
N VAL A 133 -11.84 2.92 14.48
CA VAL A 133 -12.43 3.10 13.14
C VAL A 133 -13.90 3.55 13.22
N ASN A 134 -14.67 2.94 14.12
CA ASN A 134 -16.08 3.28 14.30
C ASN A 134 -16.29 4.71 14.88
N ASN A 135 -15.37 5.14 15.74
CA ASN A 135 -15.39 6.47 16.35
C ASN A 135 -14.77 7.56 15.48
N LEU A 136 -14.27 7.23 14.28
CA LEU A 136 -13.77 8.24 13.36
C LEU A 136 -14.86 9.27 13.02
N PRO A 137 -14.54 10.57 13.05
CA PRO A 137 -15.47 11.62 12.65
C PRO A 137 -16.02 11.35 11.23
N ARG A 138 -17.30 11.68 11.00
CA ARG A 138 -17.93 11.57 9.65
C ARG A 138 -17.50 12.71 8.71
N LEU A 139 -16.27 13.17 8.85
CA LEU A 139 -15.68 14.22 7.99
C LEU A 139 -14.88 13.57 6.87
N LYS A 140 -14.95 14.13 5.66
CA LYS A 140 -14.12 13.68 4.55
C LYS A 140 -12.64 13.74 4.92
N GLY A 141 -11.91 12.68 4.60
CA GLY A 141 -10.48 12.56 4.90
C GLY A 141 -10.15 12.02 6.30
N SER A 142 -11.13 11.79 7.19
CA SER A 142 -10.87 11.14 8.47
C SER A 142 -10.33 9.73 8.26
N ALA A 143 -9.22 9.39 8.92
CA ALA A 143 -8.53 8.11 8.79
C ALA A 143 -7.76 7.78 10.07
N ILE A 144 -7.36 6.53 10.18
CA ILE A 144 -6.31 6.09 11.09
C ILE A 144 -5.10 5.65 10.28
N LEU A 145 -3.93 5.95 10.78
CA LEU A 145 -2.67 5.43 10.29
C LEU A 145 -2.15 4.42 11.31
N LEU A 146 -1.91 3.21 10.84
CA LEU A 146 -1.27 2.12 11.57
C LEU A 146 0.19 2.08 11.11
N ASP A 147 1.11 2.18 12.03
CA ASP A 147 2.55 2.10 11.77
C ASP A 147 3.12 0.90 12.52
N ASP A 148 3.49 -0.13 11.78
CA ASP A 148 4.03 -1.38 12.32
C ASP A 148 5.39 -1.17 12.99
N ASN A 149 6.21 -0.26 12.47
CA ASN A 149 7.53 0.01 13.03
C ASN A 149 7.48 0.66 14.42
N SER A 150 6.53 1.57 14.65
CA SER A 150 6.32 2.21 15.95
C SER A 150 5.29 1.51 16.83
N GLU A 151 4.63 0.49 16.32
CA GLU A 151 3.52 -0.23 16.97
C GLU A 151 2.42 0.72 17.49
N ARG A 152 2.06 1.73 16.68
CA ARG A 152 1.13 2.78 17.09
C ARG A 152 0.05 3.05 16.06
N ILE A 153 -1.08 3.55 16.57
CA ILE A 153 -2.20 4.04 15.78
C ILE A 153 -2.30 5.55 15.94
N TYR A 154 -2.33 6.25 14.81
CA TYR A 154 -2.47 7.70 14.76
C TYR A 154 -3.79 8.08 14.09
N PRO A 155 -4.76 8.69 14.79
CA PRO A 155 -5.89 9.31 14.13
C PRO A 155 -5.39 10.51 13.32
N MET A 156 -5.86 10.62 12.09
CA MET A 156 -5.44 11.67 11.17
C MET A 156 -6.57 12.17 10.29
N ARG A 157 -6.37 13.30 9.65
CA ARG A 157 -7.23 13.79 8.59
C ARG A 157 -6.41 14.09 7.37
N VAL A 158 -6.70 13.41 6.27
CA VAL A 158 -6.08 13.68 4.97
C VAL A 158 -6.58 15.04 4.49
N ARG A 159 -5.65 15.92 4.13
CA ARG A 159 -5.98 17.24 3.58
C ARG A 159 -6.67 17.14 2.21
N PRO A 160 -7.45 18.11 1.80
CA PRO A 160 -7.96 18.19 0.44
C PRO A 160 -6.80 18.19 -0.58
N ARG A 161 -7.05 17.63 -1.75
CA ARG A 161 -6.07 17.66 -2.84
C ARG A 161 -5.96 19.07 -3.44
N PHE A 162 -4.82 19.37 -4.03
CA PHE A 162 -4.61 20.60 -4.78
C PHE A 162 -4.97 20.48 -6.27
N THR A 163 -5.13 19.25 -6.75
CA THR A 163 -5.45 18.96 -8.14
C THR A 163 -6.96 18.91 -8.37
N TRP A 164 -7.38 19.20 -9.58
CA TRP A 164 -8.77 19.04 -10.00
C TRP A 164 -9.25 17.59 -9.84
N HIS A 165 -10.49 17.42 -9.41
CA HIS A 165 -11.15 16.11 -9.36
C HIS A 165 -12.02 15.92 -10.58
N GLY A 166 -11.54 15.16 -11.56
CA GLY A 166 -12.29 14.86 -12.78
C GLY A 166 -13.37 13.76 -12.66
N GLY A 167 -13.61 13.23 -11.48
CA GLY A 167 -14.50 12.09 -11.25
C GLY A 167 -15.78 12.43 -10.48
N GLU A 168 -16.36 13.60 -10.70
CA GLU A 168 -17.72 13.85 -10.20
C GLU A 168 -18.70 12.96 -10.95
N ALA A 169 -19.49 12.17 -10.21
CA ALA A 169 -20.59 11.42 -10.80
C ALA A 169 -21.58 12.41 -11.41
N PRO A 170 -22.07 12.17 -12.65
CA PRO A 170 -23.08 13.03 -13.25
C PRO A 170 -24.31 13.08 -12.36
N MET A 171 -24.72 14.27 -11.97
CA MET A 171 -25.92 14.49 -11.15
C MET A 171 -27.09 14.81 -12.07
N ALA A 172 -28.22 14.15 -11.84
CA ALA A 172 -29.45 14.40 -12.59
C ALA A 172 -30.05 15.80 -12.32
N ILE A 173 -29.67 16.40 -11.21
CA ILE A 173 -30.09 17.77 -10.83
C ILE A 173 -28.83 18.63 -10.81
N PRO A 174 -28.77 19.72 -11.62
CA PRO A 174 -27.65 20.67 -11.52
C PRO A 174 -27.55 21.21 -10.09
N LYS A 175 -26.33 21.30 -9.55
CA LYS A 175 -26.10 22.11 -8.34
C LYS A 175 -26.56 23.54 -8.68
N SER A 176 -27.50 24.11 -7.90
CA SER A 176 -27.72 25.54 -7.91
C SER A 176 -26.39 26.20 -7.57
N ASP A 177 -25.87 27.04 -8.47
CA ASP A 177 -24.76 27.92 -8.16
C ASP A 177 -25.16 28.76 -6.95
N ASP A 178 -24.68 28.41 -5.76
CA ASP A 178 -24.72 29.32 -4.61
C ASP A 178 -23.72 30.46 -4.95
N THR A 179 -24.23 31.42 -5.66
CA THR A 179 -23.68 32.77 -5.70
C THR A 179 -24.03 33.42 -4.36
N ASP A 180 -23.02 33.43 -3.45
CA ASP A 180 -22.82 34.48 -2.44
C ASP A 180 -21.33 34.53 -2.02
#